data_e5a2529c5ae8f3a8d59adb52d295e326
#
_entry.id   e5a2529c5ae8f3a8d59adb52d295e326
#
_cell.length_a   1.000
_cell.length_b   1.000
_cell.length_c   1.000
_cell.angle_alpha   90.00
_cell.angle_beta   90.00
_cell.angle_gamma   90.00
#
_symmetry.space_group_name_H-M   'P 1'
#
loop_
_entity.id
_entity.type
_entity.pdbx_description
1 polymer ?
#
loop_
_entity_poly.entity_id
_entity_poly.type
_entity_poly.pdbx_seq_one_letter_code
_entity_poly.pdbx_strand_id
1 'polypeptide(L)'
;MDRLMKKLGLLALCTGLSFAVHAVTPQAEAPAEQNVKIDSVVVTGARYASDIRHLPMTVSVVGREKIEQSLQPSLLPTLTEQVPGLFTTARGIMGYGVSDGAAGGISLRGLSGGSGRLMVLIDGHPQYMGLMGHPIADAYQSLMAERVEVLRGPASVLYGSNAMGGVVNIVTRGMREDGVKTYADIGYGSYNTLQTEATNRIRKGRFTSVVSGSYNRTDGHRADMGFEQYGGYAKLGYEISQAWNVRADVNVTHFNASQPGTVTNPMADADQRITRGMTSLSVENNYGRTSGALSLFYNWGRHRINDGYTVDPNDTNNPKDYRFNSRDDMMGVSWYQSARLFRGNRLTVGADYYRFGGEAWNRYVGGDRKGERSDIADKSQDEVAGYVDFRQDIGGWLTFDAGLRVDHHSHIGTEWIPQAGLSFHLPHTIELKASASKGFRYPTIREMYMFPPQNPDLKPERMWNYEVAYSQRLLGGRLTYGINLFYIDGENLIVAVPREGTTPLNMNTGKIDNAGVEAQAAYRISEAWSVAANYSYLHMENPVIAAPEHKLYTEAGFARGRWSVTTGVQYVAGLYTSVKANGRGTENTEDFVLWNLR
;
A
#
# COMPACT_ATOMS: atom_id res chain seq x y z
N MET A 1 12.21 -13.90 26.98
CA MET A 1 12.24 -12.84 25.97
C MET A 1 11.82 -11.48 26.51
N ASP A 2 10.87 -11.41 27.46
CA ASP A 2 10.47 -10.15 28.13
C ASP A 2 11.58 -9.45 28.95
N ARG A 3 12.57 -10.19 29.44
CA ARG A 3 13.70 -9.60 30.18
C ARG A 3 14.79 -8.99 29.28
N LEU A 4 14.84 -9.34 27.99
CA LEU A 4 15.83 -8.82 27.05
C LEU A 4 15.38 -7.49 26.44
N MET A 5 14.10 -7.31 26.21
CA MET A 5 13.52 -6.05 25.70
C MET A 5 13.55 -4.92 26.74
N LYS A 6 13.40 -5.24 28.03
CA LYS A 6 13.55 -4.24 29.12
C LYS A 6 14.98 -3.78 29.33
N LYS A 7 16.00 -4.55 28.91
CA LYS A 7 17.42 -4.17 29.01
C LYS A 7 17.94 -3.40 27.81
N LEU A 8 17.33 -3.53 26.63
CA LEU A 8 17.70 -2.76 25.44
C LEU A 8 17.14 -1.33 25.44
N GLY A 9 16.01 -1.09 26.12
CA GLY A 9 15.47 0.26 26.33
C GLY A 9 16.28 1.15 27.30
N LEU A 10 17.17 0.58 28.07
CA LEU A 10 17.97 1.32 29.09
C LEU A 10 19.41 1.61 28.65
N LEU A 11 19.90 1.02 27.57
CA LEU A 11 21.30 1.20 27.13
C LEU A 11 21.49 2.33 26.10
N ALA A 12 20.42 2.93 25.59
CA ALA A 12 20.49 4.06 24.66
C ALA A 12 20.50 5.44 25.36
N LEU A 13 20.46 5.51 26.67
CA LEU A 13 20.33 6.77 27.43
C LEU A 13 21.59 7.19 28.24
N CYS A 14 22.71 6.54 28.08
CA CYS A 14 23.92 6.83 28.88
C CYS A 14 25.16 7.18 28.06
N THR A 15 25.04 7.91 26.95
CA THR A 15 26.16 8.69 26.42
C THR A 15 25.73 10.14 26.36
N GLY A 16 26.34 10.95 27.26
CA GLY A 16 26.01 12.36 27.44
C GLY A 16 26.07 13.17 26.16
N LEU A 17 24.92 13.53 25.63
CA LEU A 17 24.72 14.59 24.66
C LEU A 17 24.03 15.73 25.43
N SER A 18 24.81 16.78 25.73
CA SER A 18 24.28 18.06 26.18
C SER A 18 23.28 18.57 25.16
N PHE A 19 22.00 18.55 25.50
CA PHE A 19 20.95 19.17 24.71
C PHE A 19 21.08 20.70 24.85
N ALA A 20 21.82 21.34 23.93
CA ALA A 20 21.59 22.73 23.66
C ALA A 20 20.29 22.81 22.86
N VAL A 21 19.19 23.13 23.51
CA VAL A 21 17.96 23.58 22.85
C VAL A 21 18.29 24.93 22.24
N HIS A 22 18.80 24.91 21.01
CA HIS A 22 18.77 26.09 20.17
C HIS A 22 17.33 26.18 19.66
N ALA A 23 16.57 27.10 20.21
CA ALA A 23 15.37 27.59 19.54
C ALA A 23 15.82 28.10 18.16
N VAL A 24 15.65 27.28 17.14
CA VAL A 24 15.78 27.69 15.75
C VAL A 24 14.62 28.63 15.51
N THR A 25 14.87 29.93 15.61
CA THR A 25 14.03 30.92 14.95
C THR A 25 13.96 30.48 13.50
N PRO A 26 12.76 30.22 12.94
CA PRO A 26 12.66 29.95 11.52
C PRO A 26 13.11 31.24 10.80
N GLN A 27 14.33 31.25 10.27
CA GLN A 27 14.66 32.18 9.23
C GLN A 27 13.66 31.88 8.12
N ALA A 28 12.83 32.86 7.81
CA ALA A 28 12.03 32.87 6.61
C ALA A 28 13.03 32.79 5.45
N GLU A 29 13.30 31.59 4.95
CA GLU A 29 13.86 31.42 3.63
C GLU A 29 12.88 32.15 2.70
N ALA A 30 13.41 33.15 1.97
CA ALA A 30 12.69 33.75 0.87
C ALA A 30 12.14 32.61 0.01
N PRO A 31 10.88 32.68 -0.45
CA PRO A 31 10.31 31.62 -1.25
C PRO A 31 11.21 31.43 -2.46
N ALA A 32 12.05 30.41 -2.42
CA ALA A 32 12.64 29.86 -3.62
C ALA A 32 11.46 29.68 -4.58
N GLU A 33 11.61 30.09 -5.83
CA GLU A 33 10.64 29.80 -6.89
C GLU A 33 10.32 28.30 -6.82
N GLN A 34 9.35 27.96 -6.01
CA GLN A 34 8.72 26.65 -6.02
C GLN A 34 7.91 26.61 -7.31
N ASN A 35 8.64 26.37 -8.42
CA ASN A 35 8.02 25.66 -9.51
C ASN A 35 7.31 24.49 -8.85
N VAL A 36 5.97 24.46 -8.90
CA VAL A 36 5.19 23.28 -8.61
C VAL A 36 5.64 22.25 -9.64
N LYS A 37 6.77 21.62 -9.37
CA LYS A 37 7.05 20.29 -9.85
C LYS A 37 6.07 19.43 -9.04
N ILE A 38 4.88 19.21 -9.61
CA ILE A 38 4.23 17.91 -9.42
C ILE A 38 5.39 16.95 -9.62
N ASP A 39 5.66 16.09 -8.63
CA ASP A 39 6.74 15.13 -8.75
C ASP A 39 6.53 14.37 -10.05
N SER A 40 7.13 14.88 -11.12
CA SER A 40 6.96 14.34 -12.47
C SER A 40 7.80 13.08 -12.66
N VAL A 41 8.64 12.76 -11.66
CA VAL A 41 9.54 11.63 -11.71
C VAL A 41 9.13 10.57 -10.72
N VAL A 42 8.77 9.41 -11.24
CA VAL A 42 8.37 8.22 -10.49
C VAL A 42 9.25 7.03 -10.84
N VAL A 43 9.33 6.06 -9.96
CA VAL A 43 10.09 4.81 -10.18
C VAL A 43 9.19 3.59 -10.34
N THR A 44 7.98 3.64 -9.79
CA THR A 44 7.05 2.50 -9.74
C THR A 44 6.64 1.98 -11.11
N GLY A 45 6.44 2.88 -12.07
CA GLY A 45 6.00 2.49 -13.41
C GLY A 45 7.12 2.02 -14.36
N ALA A 46 8.40 2.02 -13.92
CA ALA A 46 9.51 1.74 -14.83
C ALA A 46 10.75 1.10 -14.16
N ARG A 47 10.74 0.85 -12.85
CA ARG A 47 11.91 0.43 -12.03
C ARG A 47 13.08 1.43 -12.02
N TYR A 48 13.05 2.51 -12.79
CA TYR A 48 14.03 3.61 -12.80
C TYR A 48 13.31 4.96 -12.77
N ALA A 49 14.01 6.02 -12.39
CA ALA A 49 13.46 7.37 -12.38
C ALA A 49 13.00 7.77 -13.79
N SER A 50 11.69 7.88 -13.98
CA SER A 50 11.04 8.17 -15.27
C SER A 50 10.08 9.34 -15.11
N ASP A 51 9.98 10.19 -16.14
CA ASP A 51 8.93 11.20 -16.21
C ASP A 51 7.58 10.49 -16.39
N ILE A 52 6.62 10.85 -15.54
CA ILE A 52 5.26 10.27 -15.55
C ILE A 52 4.55 10.44 -16.91
N ARG A 53 4.94 11.43 -17.71
CA ARG A 53 4.41 11.66 -19.05
C ARG A 53 4.75 10.54 -20.02
N HIS A 54 5.94 9.97 -19.89
CA HIS A 54 6.43 8.88 -20.73
C HIS A 54 5.95 7.50 -20.27
N LEU A 55 5.19 7.41 -19.19
CA LEU A 55 4.55 6.17 -18.75
C LEU A 55 3.15 6.07 -19.36
N PRO A 56 2.83 5.02 -20.12
CA PRO A 56 1.48 4.85 -20.67
C PRO A 56 0.44 4.46 -19.61
N MET A 57 0.89 4.21 -18.41
CA MET A 57 0.05 3.87 -17.25
C MET A 57 -0.30 5.13 -16.44
N THR A 58 -1.40 5.04 -15.70
CA THR A 58 -1.82 6.13 -14.81
C THR A 58 -1.18 5.98 -13.43
N VAL A 59 -0.39 6.99 -13.04
CA VAL A 59 0.29 7.04 -11.73
C VAL A 59 -0.16 8.28 -10.95
N SER A 60 -0.54 8.09 -9.70
CA SER A 60 -0.76 9.18 -8.73
C SER A 60 0.43 9.27 -7.78
N VAL A 61 0.85 10.49 -7.47
CA VAL A 61 1.93 10.74 -6.51
C VAL A 61 1.41 11.58 -5.36
N VAL A 62 1.59 11.10 -4.15
CA VAL A 62 1.29 11.82 -2.91
C VAL A 62 2.61 12.17 -2.24
N GLY A 63 3.01 13.42 -2.33
CA GLY A 63 4.29 13.92 -1.82
C GLY A 63 4.28 14.16 -0.31
N ARG A 64 5.48 14.38 0.24
CA ARG A 64 5.69 14.57 1.70
C ARG A 64 4.85 15.70 2.29
N GLU A 65 4.72 16.81 1.59
CA GLU A 65 3.91 17.93 2.05
C GLU A 65 2.46 17.53 2.35
N LYS A 66 1.83 16.74 1.47
CA LYS A 66 0.46 16.25 1.68
C LYS A 66 0.38 15.23 2.82
N ILE A 67 1.40 14.39 2.97
CA ILE A 67 1.49 13.43 4.09
C ILE A 67 1.59 14.18 5.41
N GLU A 68 2.42 15.20 5.51
CA GLU A 68 2.56 16.03 6.73
C GLU A 68 1.30 16.85 7.03
N GLN A 69 0.69 17.47 6.01
CA GLN A 69 -0.56 18.22 6.16
C GLN A 69 -1.73 17.35 6.62
N SER A 70 -1.71 16.03 6.34
CA SER A 70 -2.79 15.13 6.76
C SER A 70 -2.85 14.93 8.28
N LEU A 71 -1.74 15.10 8.99
CA LEU A 71 -1.60 14.87 10.44
C LEU A 71 -2.02 13.45 10.86
N GLN A 72 -1.86 12.48 9.95
CA GLN A 72 -2.26 11.08 10.18
C GLN A 72 -1.03 10.20 10.39
N PRO A 73 -1.02 9.30 11.38
CA PRO A 73 0.08 8.36 11.59
C PRO A 73 0.13 7.27 10.50
N SER A 74 -0.99 7.00 9.84
CA SER A 74 -1.10 6.08 8.70
C SER A 74 -1.15 6.83 7.37
N LEU A 75 -0.57 6.24 6.33
CA LEU A 75 -0.65 6.75 4.96
C LEU A 75 -2.04 6.59 4.32
N LEU A 76 -2.83 5.61 4.77
CA LEU A 76 -4.05 5.18 4.07
C LEU A 76 -5.15 6.24 4.00
N PRO A 77 -5.46 7.04 5.04
CA PRO A 77 -6.43 8.12 4.93
C PRO A 77 -6.03 9.15 3.87
N THR A 78 -4.74 9.54 3.84
CA THR A 78 -4.22 10.48 2.84
C THR A 78 -4.33 9.91 1.43
N LEU A 79 -4.05 8.62 1.24
CA LEU A 79 -4.21 7.98 -0.07
C LEU A 79 -5.68 7.91 -0.48
N THR A 80 -6.60 7.64 0.45
CA THR A 80 -8.04 7.66 0.17
C THR A 80 -8.52 9.05 -0.26
N GLU A 81 -8.01 10.12 0.35
CA GLU A 81 -8.31 11.50 -0.03
C GLU A 81 -7.72 11.85 -1.41
N GLN A 82 -6.45 11.54 -1.65
CA GLN A 82 -5.66 12.09 -2.76
C GLN A 82 -5.69 11.25 -4.04
N VAL A 83 -6.00 9.94 -3.96
CA VAL A 83 -5.91 9.03 -5.11
C VAL A 83 -7.31 8.64 -5.60
N PRO A 84 -7.69 9.02 -6.85
CA PRO A 84 -8.95 8.58 -7.44
C PRO A 84 -9.03 7.05 -7.50
N GLY A 85 -10.22 6.49 -7.26
CA GLY A 85 -10.46 5.05 -7.32
C GLY A 85 -9.86 4.21 -6.18
N LEU A 86 -9.02 4.80 -5.31
CA LEU A 86 -8.52 4.12 -4.11
C LEU A 86 -9.43 4.44 -2.93
N PHE A 87 -9.82 3.41 -2.19
CA PHE A 87 -10.60 3.51 -0.97
C PHE A 87 -10.05 2.57 0.10
N THR A 88 -10.09 3.01 1.35
CA THR A 88 -9.68 2.19 2.50
C THR A 88 -10.74 2.24 3.59
N THR A 89 -11.05 1.10 4.18
CA THR A 89 -11.94 1.03 5.35
C THR A 89 -11.11 1.03 6.62
N ALA A 90 -11.53 1.81 7.60
CA ALA A 90 -10.95 1.87 8.93
C ALA A 90 -11.94 1.33 9.98
N ARG A 91 -11.43 0.83 11.09
CA ARG A 91 -12.25 0.37 12.20
C ARG A 91 -12.75 1.52 13.08
N GLY A 92 -12.02 2.63 13.09
CA GLY A 92 -12.32 3.78 13.90
C GLY A 92 -11.30 4.89 13.72
N ILE A 93 -10.96 5.59 14.79
CA ILE A 93 -9.98 6.69 14.82
C ILE A 93 -8.59 6.21 14.38
N MET A 94 -8.19 5.04 14.84
CA MET A 94 -6.97 4.32 14.44
C MET A 94 -7.28 2.84 14.28
N GLY A 95 -6.43 2.17 13.50
CA GLY A 95 -6.52 0.75 13.23
C GLY A 95 -7.39 0.42 12.04
N TYR A 96 -6.95 -0.58 11.29
CA TYR A 96 -7.63 -1.09 10.09
C TYR A 96 -8.09 -2.53 10.29
N GLY A 97 -7.36 -3.32 11.06
CA GLY A 97 -7.64 -4.74 11.30
C GLY A 97 -7.19 -5.64 10.15
N VAL A 98 -7.21 -6.94 10.40
CA VAL A 98 -6.76 -7.97 9.44
C VAL A 98 -7.83 -9.01 9.14
N SER A 99 -8.91 -9.05 9.90
CA SER A 99 -10.06 -9.95 9.72
C SER A 99 -11.34 -9.14 9.54
N ASP A 100 -12.39 -9.79 9.09
CA ASP A 100 -13.73 -9.27 8.90
C ASP A 100 -13.93 -8.33 7.70
N GLY A 101 -14.07 -8.96 6.55
CA GLY A 101 -14.71 -8.36 5.38
C GLY A 101 -14.07 -7.04 4.95
N ALA A 102 -14.78 -5.94 5.10
CA ALA A 102 -14.36 -4.63 4.62
C ALA A 102 -13.33 -3.93 5.51
N ALA A 103 -13.25 -4.27 6.81
CA ALA A 103 -12.31 -3.63 7.72
C ALA A 103 -10.86 -3.99 7.40
N GLY A 104 -10.00 -2.98 7.28
CA GLY A 104 -8.59 -3.15 6.90
C GLY A 104 -8.37 -3.41 5.42
N GLY A 105 -9.41 -3.37 4.60
CA GLY A 105 -9.30 -3.50 3.15
C GLY A 105 -8.75 -2.23 2.50
N ILE A 106 -7.82 -2.41 1.55
CA ILE A 106 -7.42 -1.39 0.60
C ILE A 106 -8.02 -1.81 -0.73
N SER A 107 -8.87 -0.97 -1.33
CA SER A 107 -9.51 -1.25 -2.61
C SER A 107 -9.07 -0.24 -3.67
N LEU A 108 -8.80 -0.70 -4.86
CA LEU A 108 -8.53 0.13 -6.04
C LEU A 108 -9.36 -0.39 -7.21
N ARG A 109 -10.30 0.43 -7.71
CA ARG A 109 -11.20 0.08 -8.83
C ARG A 109 -11.99 -1.23 -8.61
N GLY A 110 -12.40 -1.51 -7.37
CA GLY A 110 -13.10 -2.74 -7.01
C GLY A 110 -12.22 -3.97 -6.81
N LEU A 111 -10.89 -3.81 -6.91
CA LEU A 111 -9.92 -4.86 -6.64
C LEU A 111 -9.39 -4.69 -5.22
N SER A 112 -9.66 -5.67 -4.35
CA SER A 112 -9.32 -5.59 -2.93
C SER A 112 -7.93 -6.13 -2.63
N GLY A 113 -7.14 -5.36 -1.88
CA GLY A 113 -5.89 -5.80 -1.28
C GLY A 113 -6.06 -6.95 -0.29
N GLY A 114 -7.21 -7.02 0.38
CA GLY A 114 -7.55 -8.12 1.31
C GLY A 114 -7.56 -9.51 0.65
N SER A 115 -7.74 -9.56 -0.66
CA SER A 115 -7.60 -10.79 -1.46
C SER A 115 -6.22 -10.92 -2.11
N GLY A 116 -5.25 -10.05 -1.80
CA GLY A 116 -3.93 -10.07 -2.41
C GLY A 116 -3.90 -9.61 -3.88
N ARG A 117 -4.90 -8.85 -4.35
CA ARG A 117 -4.98 -8.34 -5.73
C ARG A 117 -4.33 -6.97 -5.91
N LEU A 118 -3.92 -6.35 -4.82
CA LEU A 118 -3.20 -5.08 -4.79
C LEU A 118 -1.87 -5.25 -4.05
N MET A 119 -0.78 -4.85 -4.69
CA MET A 119 0.57 -4.93 -4.12
C MET A 119 0.90 -3.64 -3.36
N VAL A 120 1.40 -3.78 -2.13
CA VAL A 120 2.09 -2.69 -1.44
C VAL A 120 3.59 -2.96 -1.47
N LEU A 121 4.37 -1.92 -1.76
CA LEU A 121 5.83 -1.96 -1.79
C LEU A 121 6.40 -0.93 -0.80
N ILE A 122 7.55 -1.23 -0.25
CA ILE A 122 8.44 -0.25 0.40
C ILE A 122 9.75 -0.22 -0.38
N ASP A 123 10.08 0.93 -0.95
CA ASP A 123 11.23 1.11 -1.87
C ASP A 123 11.33 0.01 -2.96
N GLY A 124 10.18 -0.43 -3.48
CA GLY A 124 10.09 -1.47 -4.52
C GLY A 124 10.08 -2.91 -4.01
N HIS A 125 10.15 -3.16 -2.71
CA HIS A 125 10.10 -4.51 -2.12
C HIS A 125 8.68 -4.89 -1.69
N PRO A 126 8.15 -6.05 -2.13
CA PRO A 126 6.80 -6.50 -1.82
C PRO A 126 6.51 -6.62 -0.32
N GLN A 127 5.31 -6.19 0.09
CA GLN A 127 4.84 -6.18 1.47
C GLN A 127 3.53 -6.97 1.61
N TYR A 128 3.60 -8.29 1.61
CA TYR A 128 2.43 -9.14 1.87
C TYR A 128 2.78 -10.32 2.79
N MET A 129 1.78 -10.90 3.40
CA MET A 129 1.91 -12.08 4.27
C MET A 129 2.18 -13.34 3.44
N GLY A 130 3.22 -14.09 3.77
CA GLY A 130 3.58 -15.32 3.07
C GLY A 130 2.49 -16.38 3.05
N LEU A 131 1.67 -16.49 4.12
CA LEU A 131 0.55 -17.43 4.20
C LEU A 131 -0.74 -16.89 3.55
N MET A 132 -1.08 -15.63 3.82
CA MET A 132 -2.38 -15.06 3.52
C MET A 132 -2.39 -14.25 2.22
N GLY A 133 -1.23 -13.89 1.69
CA GLY A 133 -1.05 -13.19 0.42
C GLY A 133 -1.51 -11.72 0.41
N HIS A 134 -1.98 -11.16 1.52
CA HIS A 134 -2.47 -9.79 1.57
C HIS A 134 -1.57 -8.85 2.38
N PRO A 135 -1.59 -7.53 2.10
CA PRO A 135 -0.89 -6.54 2.90
C PRO A 135 -1.55 -6.35 4.27
N ILE A 136 -0.78 -5.85 5.24
CA ILE A 136 -1.27 -5.48 6.58
C ILE A 136 -1.32 -3.96 6.67
N ALA A 137 -2.53 -3.41 6.59
CA ALA A 137 -2.79 -1.97 6.50
C ALA A 137 -2.15 -1.16 7.63
N ASP A 138 -2.18 -1.66 8.86
CA ASP A 138 -1.60 -1.01 10.03
C ASP A 138 -0.06 -0.92 10.03
N ALA A 139 0.63 -1.59 9.10
CA ALA A 139 2.08 -1.49 8.97
C ALA A 139 2.56 -0.27 8.17
N TYR A 140 1.67 0.45 7.46
CA TYR A 140 2.05 1.53 6.54
C TYR A 140 1.95 2.91 7.21
N GLN A 141 2.99 3.25 7.96
CA GLN A 141 3.05 4.49 8.73
C GLN A 141 3.62 5.65 7.91
N SER A 142 3.12 6.86 8.17
CA SER A 142 3.54 8.11 7.49
C SER A 142 4.98 8.51 7.79
N LEU A 143 5.51 8.09 8.95
CA LEU A 143 6.85 8.46 9.43
C LEU A 143 7.98 8.11 8.45
N MET A 144 7.88 6.97 7.75
CA MET A 144 8.92 6.49 6.85
C MET A 144 8.85 7.09 5.45
N ALA A 145 7.69 7.62 5.03
CA ALA A 145 7.43 7.96 3.65
C ALA A 145 7.95 9.35 3.26
N GLU A 146 8.68 9.46 2.17
CA GLU A 146 8.97 10.70 1.47
C GLU A 146 7.84 11.03 0.49
N ARG A 147 7.32 10.01 -0.18
CA ARG A 147 6.14 10.07 -1.05
C ARG A 147 5.55 8.67 -1.21
N VAL A 148 4.33 8.63 -1.71
CA VAL A 148 3.70 7.39 -2.13
C VAL A 148 3.35 7.50 -3.61
N GLU A 149 3.75 6.51 -4.39
CA GLU A 149 3.43 6.38 -5.80
C GLU A 149 2.37 5.27 -5.96
N VAL A 150 1.21 5.61 -6.52
CA VAL A 150 0.13 4.64 -6.75
C VAL A 150 -0.05 4.44 -8.24
N LEU A 151 0.34 3.27 -8.72
CA LEU A 151 0.09 2.84 -10.08
C LEU A 151 -1.29 2.20 -10.13
N ARG A 152 -2.19 2.77 -10.92
CA ARG A 152 -3.58 2.34 -11.06
C ARG A 152 -3.72 1.42 -12.28
N GLY A 153 -4.13 0.18 -12.04
CA GLY A 153 -4.15 -0.89 -13.04
C GLY A 153 -2.94 -1.83 -12.91
N PRO A 154 -2.91 -2.93 -13.68
CA PRO A 154 -1.89 -3.98 -13.54
C PRO A 154 -0.46 -3.49 -13.68
N ALA A 155 0.38 -3.92 -12.76
CA ALA A 155 1.82 -3.74 -12.79
C ALA A 155 2.56 -5.09 -12.74
N SER A 156 1.85 -6.15 -13.12
CA SER A 156 2.33 -7.53 -12.99
C SER A 156 3.58 -7.84 -13.82
N VAL A 157 3.85 -7.10 -14.91
CA VAL A 157 5.09 -7.25 -15.69
C VAL A 157 6.30 -6.93 -14.81
N LEU A 158 6.25 -5.86 -14.02
CA LEU A 158 7.39 -5.42 -13.21
C LEU A 158 7.41 -6.06 -11.81
N TYR A 159 6.24 -6.38 -11.23
CA TYR A 159 6.11 -6.74 -9.83
C TYR A 159 5.47 -8.11 -9.55
N GLY A 160 5.04 -8.83 -10.59
CA GLY A 160 4.53 -10.21 -10.47
C GLY A 160 3.10 -10.30 -9.97
N SER A 161 2.83 -11.39 -9.26
CA SER A 161 1.52 -11.91 -8.92
C SER A 161 0.58 -10.86 -8.26
N ASN A 162 0.84 -10.39 -7.08
CA ASN A 162 -0.10 -9.57 -6.32
C ASN A 162 -0.27 -8.13 -6.86
N ALA A 163 0.44 -7.75 -7.92
CA ALA A 163 0.29 -6.47 -8.61
C ALA A 163 -0.81 -6.49 -9.70
N MET A 164 -1.78 -7.39 -9.57
CA MET A 164 -2.89 -7.59 -10.51
C MET A 164 -3.74 -6.32 -10.67
N GLY A 165 -4.18 -5.70 -9.58
CA GLY A 165 -5.04 -4.51 -9.59
C GLY A 165 -4.29 -3.18 -9.54
N GLY A 166 -3.01 -3.21 -9.19
CA GLY A 166 -2.17 -2.01 -9.05
C GLY A 166 -1.10 -2.15 -7.99
N VAL A 167 -0.35 -1.07 -7.81
CA VAL A 167 0.76 -1.00 -6.85
C VAL A 167 0.68 0.29 -6.05
N VAL A 168 0.86 0.18 -4.73
CA VAL A 168 1.10 1.29 -3.80
C VAL A 168 2.56 1.21 -3.36
N ASN A 169 3.43 2.05 -3.88
CA ASN A 169 4.85 2.06 -3.52
C ASN A 169 5.18 3.20 -2.56
N ILE A 170 5.56 2.85 -1.34
CA ILE A 170 6.03 3.79 -0.32
C ILE A 170 7.51 4.03 -0.57
N VAL A 171 7.84 5.18 -1.11
CA VAL A 171 9.23 5.63 -1.29
C VAL A 171 9.69 6.26 0.02
N THR A 172 10.72 5.69 0.62
CA THR A 172 11.13 6.09 1.97
C THR A 172 11.99 7.34 1.98
N ARG A 173 12.00 8.01 3.15
CA ARG A 173 12.78 9.24 3.38
C ARG A 173 14.27 9.03 3.19
N GLY A 174 14.95 10.09 2.77
CA GLY A 174 16.39 10.15 2.65
C GLY A 174 16.90 11.55 3.03
N MET A 175 18.19 11.78 2.88
CA MET A 175 18.82 13.09 3.05
C MET A 175 19.77 13.36 1.89
N ARG A 176 19.56 14.47 1.17
CA ARG A 176 20.32 14.82 -0.03
C ARG A 176 21.51 15.73 0.26
N GLU A 177 21.38 16.58 1.28
CA GLU A 177 22.37 17.57 1.68
C GLU A 177 23.10 17.14 2.94
N ASP A 178 24.36 17.50 3.10
CA ASP A 178 25.13 17.25 4.31
C ASP A 178 24.53 18.00 5.50
N GLY A 179 24.50 17.33 6.65
CA GLY A 179 23.97 17.87 7.90
C GLY A 179 23.15 16.88 8.70
N VAL A 180 22.44 17.40 9.68
CA VAL A 180 21.54 16.66 10.57
C VAL A 180 20.18 17.36 10.56
N LYS A 181 19.09 16.61 10.34
CA LYS A 181 17.72 17.12 10.45
C LYS A 181 16.94 16.21 11.38
N THR A 182 16.43 16.79 12.47
CA THR A 182 15.58 16.08 13.43
C THR A 182 14.17 16.65 13.36
N TYR A 183 13.20 15.78 13.35
CA TYR A 183 11.78 16.10 13.41
C TYR A 183 11.15 15.33 14.56
N ALA A 184 10.27 15.97 15.31
CA ALA A 184 9.45 15.34 16.32
C ALA A 184 8.04 15.92 16.27
N ASP A 185 7.05 15.07 16.41
CA ASP A 185 5.64 15.43 16.44
C ASP A 185 4.95 14.75 17.62
N ILE A 186 4.08 15.48 18.28
CA ILE A 186 3.22 14.98 19.35
C ILE A 186 1.84 15.56 19.15
N GLY A 187 0.85 14.69 18.91
CA GLY A 187 -0.55 15.02 18.79
C GLY A 187 -1.38 14.38 19.89
N TYR A 188 -2.37 15.12 20.40
CA TYR A 188 -3.36 14.60 21.34
C TYR A 188 -4.76 15.03 20.91
N GLY A 189 -5.73 14.12 20.98
CA GLY A 189 -7.08 14.35 20.49
C GLY A 189 -8.15 13.59 21.25
N SER A 190 -9.36 13.65 20.71
CA SER A 190 -10.54 12.97 21.25
C SER A 190 -10.30 11.49 21.47
N TYR A 191 -11.03 10.88 22.40
CA TYR A 191 -10.94 9.46 22.77
C TYR A 191 -9.56 9.04 23.26
N ASN A 192 -8.89 9.94 24.03
CA ASN A 192 -7.55 9.72 24.58
C ASN A 192 -6.53 9.34 23.49
N THR A 193 -6.70 9.89 22.30
CA THR A 193 -5.83 9.61 21.16
C THR A 193 -4.51 10.33 21.32
N LEU A 194 -3.41 9.60 21.36
CA LEU A 194 -2.04 10.11 21.39
C LEU A 194 -1.29 9.63 20.15
N GLN A 195 -0.63 10.55 19.49
CA GLN A 195 0.23 10.29 18.34
C GLN A 195 1.61 10.86 18.64
N THR A 196 2.65 10.08 18.43
CA THR A 196 4.02 10.55 18.61
C THR A 196 4.92 10.01 17.51
N GLU A 197 5.77 10.87 16.99
CA GLU A 197 6.76 10.51 15.99
C GLU A 197 8.06 11.26 16.26
N ALA A 198 9.19 10.58 16.09
CA ALA A 198 10.51 11.22 16.06
C ALA A 198 11.32 10.62 14.90
N THR A 199 11.94 11.48 14.12
CA THR A 199 12.79 11.09 12.97
C THR A 199 14.07 11.90 13.00
N ASN A 200 15.21 11.21 12.94
CA ASN A 200 16.53 11.82 12.75
C ASN A 200 17.09 11.40 11.37
N ARG A 201 17.59 12.38 10.62
CA ARG A 201 18.22 12.17 9.32
C ARG A 201 19.60 12.80 9.32
N ILE A 202 20.58 12.04 8.86
CA ILE A 202 21.97 12.48 8.80
C ILE A 202 22.51 12.22 7.40
N ARG A 203 23.27 13.18 6.86
CA ARG A 203 24.20 12.96 5.76
C ARG A 203 25.56 13.54 6.14
N LYS A 204 26.60 12.76 5.93
CA LYS A 204 27.99 13.19 6.08
C LYS A 204 28.83 12.62 4.93
N GLY A 205 29.06 13.45 3.92
CA GLY A 205 29.72 13.01 2.69
C GLY A 205 28.99 11.85 2.02
N ARG A 206 29.61 10.69 1.98
CA ARG A 206 29.06 9.47 1.34
C ARG A 206 28.08 8.67 2.20
N PHE A 207 28.01 8.96 3.49
CA PHE A 207 27.16 8.24 4.43
C PHE A 207 25.83 8.95 4.64
N THR A 208 24.74 8.18 4.64
CA THR A 208 23.40 8.64 5.00
C THR A 208 22.74 7.72 6.02
N SER A 209 21.98 8.29 6.93
CA SER A 209 21.12 7.52 7.82
C SER A 209 19.77 8.20 8.04
N VAL A 210 18.74 7.41 8.23
CA VAL A 210 17.42 7.80 8.69
C VAL A 210 17.02 6.85 9.79
N VAL A 211 16.64 7.38 10.95
CA VAL A 211 16.12 6.60 12.08
C VAL A 211 14.84 7.25 12.56
N SER A 212 13.77 6.48 12.62
CA SER A 212 12.45 6.94 13.03
C SER A 212 11.83 6.01 14.07
N GLY A 213 11.06 6.58 14.98
CA GLY A 213 10.25 5.82 15.93
C GLY A 213 8.91 6.50 16.16
N SER A 214 7.87 5.72 16.43
CA SER A 214 6.52 6.21 16.73
C SER A 214 5.85 5.38 17.81
N TYR A 215 4.96 6.05 18.53
CA TYR A 215 3.99 5.43 19.41
C TYR A 215 2.63 6.10 19.23
N ASN A 216 1.61 5.31 18.97
CA ASN A 216 0.26 5.78 18.72
C ASN A 216 -0.72 4.97 19.55
N ARG A 217 -1.75 5.62 20.12
CA ARG A 217 -2.83 4.93 20.85
C ARG A 217 -4.14 5.70 20.74
N THR A 218 -5.25 5.00 20.93
CA THR A 218 -6.58 5.57 21.11
C THR A 218 -7.44 4.60 21.92
N ASP A 219 -8.39 5.11 22.70
CA ASP A 219 -9.41 4.29 23.36
C ASP A 219 -10.55 3.96 22.37
N GLY A 220 -10.61 4.68 21.22
CA GLY A 220 -11.65 4.53 20.21
C GLY A 220 -12.95 5.25 20.55
N HIS A 221 -13.82 5.45 19.56
CA HIS A 221 -15.10 6.17 19.71
C HIS A 221 -16.24 5.30 20.25
N ARG A 222 -16.00 3.99 20.44
CA ARG A 222 -16.92 3.00 21.03
C ARG A 222 -16.19 2.21 22.09
N ALA A 223 -16.92 1.56 22.98
CA ALA A 223 -16.36 0.58 23.89
C ALA A 223 -15.63 -0.54 23.14
N ASP A 224 -14.57 -1.05 23.71
CA ASP A 224 -13.74 -2.14 23.16
C ASP A 224 -13.16 -1.87 21.76
N MET A 225 -12.87 -0.58 21.44
CA MET A 225 -12.20 -0.16 20.20
C MET A 225 -10.75 0.32 20.41
N GLY A 226 -10.16 -0.04 21.52
CA GLY A 226 -8.78 0.35 21.82
C GLY A 226 -7.79 -0.11 20.75
N PHE A 227 -6.83 0.77 20.46
CA PHE A 227 -5.73 0.51 19.54
C PHE A 227 -4.44 1.07 20.12
N GLU A 228 -3.36 0.32 20.00
CA GLU A 228 -2.01 0.72 20.42
C GLU A 228 -0.99 0.23 19.40
N GLN A 229 -0.06 1.10 19.00
CA GLN A 229 0.92 0.80 17.96
C GLN A 229 2.30 1.36 18.29
N TYR A 230 3.31 0.56 18.01
CA TYR A 230 4.72 0.92 18.06
C TYR A 230 5.34 0.76 16.67
N GLY A 231 6.06 1.76 16.21
CA GLY A 231 6.74 1.75 14.92
C GLY A 231 8.22 2.07 15.06
N GLY A 232 9.04 1.39 14.30
CA GLY A 232 10.46 1.67 14.18
C GLY A 232 10.95 1.49 12.76
N TYR A 233 11.72 2.45 12.25
CA TYR A 233 12.33 2.40 10.93
C TYR A 233 13.78 2.89 11.01
N ALA A 234 14.69 2.17 10.37
CA ALA A 234 16.07 2.61 10.18
C ALA A 234 16.52 2.31 8.76
N LYS A 235 17.23 3.27 8.14
CA LYS A 235 17.83 3.14 6.81
C LYS A 235 19.24 3.70 6.83
N LEU A 236 20.18 2.95 6.33
CA LEU A 236 21.57 3.33 6.15
C LEU A 236 21.90 3.31 4.67
N GLY A 237 22.65 4.29 4.19
CA GLY A 237 23.12 4.37 2.82
C GLY A 237 24.59 4.76 2.77
N TYR A 238 25.31 4.20 1.79
CA TYR A 238 26.69 4.55 1.55
C TYR A 238 26.99 4.61 0.05
N GLU A 239 27.45 5.77 -0.42
CA GLU A 239 27.89 5.99 -1.79
C GLU A 239 29.32 5.42 -1.96
N ILE A 240 29.44 4.17 -2.46
CA ILE A 240 30.72 3.52 -2.70
C ILE A 240 31.53 4.34 -3.72
N SER A 241 30.83 4.83 -4.77
CA SER A 241 31.38 5.70 -5.80
C SER A 241 30.27 6.61 -6.37
N GLN A 242 30.60 7.43 -7.37
CA GLN A 242 29.56 8.23 -8.09
C GLN A 242 28.55 7.34 -8.84
N ALA A 243 28.92 6.11 -9.17
CA ALA A 243 28.08 5.18 -9.91
C ALA A 243 27.47 4.07 -9.04
N TRP A 244 27.94 3.85 -7.82
CA TRP A 244 27.50 2.76 -6.97
C TRP A 244 27.05 3.23 -5.59
N ASN A 245 25.88 2.78 -5.19
CA ASN A 245 25.28 3.03 -3.87
C ASN A 245 24.85 1.70 -3.24
N VAL A 246 25.03 1.58 -1.94
CA VAL A 246 24.49 0.47 -1.13
C VAL A 246 23.56 1.02 -0.08
N ARG A 247 22.42 0.35 0.11
CA ARG A 247 21.42 0.70 1.13
C ARG A 247 21.02 -0.54 1.91
N ALA A 248 20.83 -0.36 3.21
CA ALA A 248 20.22 -1.35 4.08
C ALA A 248 19.14 -0.66 4.90
N ASP A 249 18.00 -1.34 5.09
CA ASP A 249 16.92 -0.81 5.91
C ASP A 249 16.25 -1.91 6.73
N VAL A 250 15.59 -1.47 7.81
CA VAL A 250 14.73 -2.30 8.65
C VAL A 250 13.50 -1.49 9.06
N ASN A 251 12.34 -2.09 8.95
CA ASN A 251 11.06 -1.59 9.43
C ASN A 251 10.42 -2.62 10.34
N VAL A 252 9.92 -2.20 11.50
CA VAL A 252 9.17 -3.05 12.43
C VAL A 252 7.97 -2.29 12.96
N THR A 253 6.81 -2.91 12.89
CA THR A 253 5.57 -2.40 13.47
C THR A 253 4.95 -3.47 14.35
N HIS A 254 4.57 -3.09 15.57
CA HIS A 254 3.78 -3.91 16.48
C HIS A 254 2.51 -3.17 16.86
N PHE A 255 1.36 -3.85 16.81
CA PHE A 255 0.12 -3.27 17.27
C PHE A 255 -0.78 -4.27 17.99
N ASN A 256 -1.56 -3.73 18.92
CA ASN A 256 -2.64 -4.37 19.62
C ASN A 256 -3.94 -3.65 19.25
N ALA A 257 -4.96 -4.40 18.86
CA ALA A 257 -6.25 -3.84 18.46
C ALA A 257 -7.40 -4.68 19.01
N SER A 258 -8.36 -4.03 19.67
CA SER A 258 -9.62 -4.65 20.05
C SER A 258 -10.58 -4.69 18.86
N GLN A 259 -11.51 -5.65 18.82
CA GLN A 259 -12.48 -5.86 17.74
C GLN A 259 -13.92 -5.91 18.28
N PRO A 260 -14.60 -4.78 18.48
CA PRO A 260 -15.92 -4.78 19.10
C PRO A 260 -17.04 -5.26 18.18
N GLY A 261 -16.75 -5.71 16.95
CA GLY A 261 -17.76 -6.04 15.95
C GLY A 261 -18.52 -4.82 15.45
N THR A 262 -19.65 -5.03 14.76
CA THR A 262 -20.54 -3.95 14.31
C THR A 262 -21.46 -3.48 15.44
N VAL A 263 -22.13 -2.34 15.26
CA VAL A 263 -23.13 -1.85 16.24
C VAL A 263 -24.31 -2.82 16.36
N THR A 264 -24.68 -3.44 15.26
CA THR A 264 -25.80 -4.40 15.18
C THR A 264 -25.41 -5.84 15.54
N ASN A 265 -24.11 -6.15 15.51
CA ASN A 265 -23.57 -7.43 15.92
C ASN A 265 -22.28 -7.23 16.72
N PRO A 266 -22.39 -6.79 17.99
CA PRO A 266 -21.23 -6.51 18.83
C PRO A 266 -20.53 -7.82 19.20
N MET A 267 -19.20 -7.73 19.30
CA MET A 267 -18.34 -8.83 19.71
C MET A 267 -17.68 -8.51 21.05
N ALA A 268 -17.59 -9.51 21.92
CA ALA A 268 -16.89 -9.45 23.19
C ALA A 268 -15.60 -10.26 23.12
N ASP A 269 -14.61 -9.88 23.95
CA ASP A 269 -13.32 -10.56 24.11
C ASP A 269 -12.60 -10.82 22.77
N ALA A 270 -12.70 -9.89 21.83
CA ALA A 270 -12.03 -9.98 20.54
C ALA A 270 -10.82 -9.04 20.49
N ASP A 271 -9.63 -9.58 20.22
CA ASP A 271 -8.39 -8.81 20.14
C ASP A 271 -7.39 -9.38 19.12
N GLN A 272 -6.55 -8.51 18.62
CA GLN A 272 -5.47 -8.86 17.69
C GLN A 272 -4.15 -8.29 18.20
N ARG A 273 -3.10 -9.11 18.15
CA ARG A 273 -1.72 -8.72 18.46
C ARG A 273 -0.84 -9.12 17.29
N ILE A 274 -0.32 -8.14 16.59
CA ILE A 274 0.38 -8.36 15.33
C ILE A 274 1.73 -7.64 15.36
N THR A 275 2.74 -8.34 14.87
CA THR A 275 4.06 -7.77 14.58
C THR A 275 4.39 -8.03 13.12
N ARG A 276 4.75 -7.00 12.39
CA ARG A 276 5.28 -7.08 11.02
C ARG A 276 6.67 -6.48 10.99
N GLY A 277 7.55 -7.08 10.23
CA GLY A 277 8.88 -6.55 10.01
C GLY A 277 9.37 -6.82 8.60
N MET A 278 10.28 -5.97 8.16
CA MET A 278 11.00 -6.10 6.91
C MET A 278 12.44 -5.67 7.12
N THR A 279 13.36 -6.33 6.45
CA THR A 279 14.72 -5.83 6.24
C THR A 279 15.10 -5.97 4.78
N SER A 280 15.89 -5.04 4.25
CA SER A 280 16.41 -5.12 2.89
C SER A 280 17.87 -4.71 2.81
N LEU A 281 18.55 -5.20 1.77
CA LEU A 281 19.87 -4.78 1.33
C LEU A 281 19.84 -4.61 -0.18
N SER A 282 20.14 -3.42 -0.67
CA SER A 282 20.14 -3.10 -2.09
C SER A 282 21.49 -2.53 -2.51
N VAL A 283 22.00 -2.99 -3.63
CA VAL A 283 23.17 -2.45 -4.33
C VAL A 283 22.70 -1.87 -5.65
N GLU A 284 22.88 -0.58 -5.85
CA GLU A 284 22.42 0.14 -7.02
C GLU A 284 23.57 0.64 -7.86
N ASN A 285 23.38 0.66 -9.17
CA ASN A 285 24.33 1.28 -10.09
C ASN A 285 23.65 2.33 -10.99
N ASN A 286 24.39 3.37 -11.35
CA ASN A 286 23.95 4.39 -12.30
C ASN A 286 25.15 4.97 -13.08
N TYR A 287 25.27 4.57 -14.34
CA TYR A 287 26.29 5.05 -15.27
C TYR A 287 25.74 6.03 -16.31
N GLY A 288 24.59 6.64 -16.06
CA GLY A 288 23.92 7.55 -16.98
C GLY A 288 23.19 6.83 -18.13
N ARG A 289 23.88 6.05 -18.94
CA ARG A 289 23.25 5.22 -19.99
C ARG A 289 22.63 3.93 -19.45
N THR A 290 23.17 3.40 -18.36
CA THR A 290 22.68 2.18 -17.71
C THR A 290 22.46 2.44 -16.23
N SER A 291 21.40 1.86 -15.67
CA SER A 291 21.11 1.88 -14.24
C SER A 291 20.40 0.60 -13.83
N GLY A 292 20.66 0.13 -12.63
CA GLY A 292 20.04 -1.08 -12.14
C GLY A 292 20.22 -1.26 -10.64
N ALA A 293 19.63 -2.32 -10.11
CA ALA A 293 19.74 -2.70 -8.72
C ALA A 293 19.71 -4.23 -8.55
N LEU A 294 20.41 -4.69 -7.55
CA LEU A 294 20.26 -6.01 -6.96
C LEU A 294 19.80 -5.81 -5.52
N SER A 295 18.67 -6.41 -5.16
CA SER A 295 18.07 -6.28 -3.84
C SER A 295 17.83 -7.65 -3.24
N LEU A 296 18.13 -7.77 -1.95
CA LEU A 296 17.79 -8.88 -1.08
C LEU A 296 16.83 -8.34 -0.03
N PHE A 297 15.75 -9.05 0.25
CA PHE A 297 14.81 -8.63 1.30
C PHE A 297 14.25 -9.84 2.06
N TYR A 298 13.85 -9.57 3.29
CA TYR A 298 13.21 -10.54 4.17
C TYR A 298 12.09 -9.86 4.96
N ASN A 299 10.87 -10.34 4.76
CA ASN A 299 9.67 -9.92 5.50
C ASN A 299 9.30 -11.01 6.48
N TRP A 300 8.80 -10.63 7.65
CA TRP A 300 8.28 -11.58 8.62
C TRP A 300 7.05 -11.05 9.34
N GLY A 301 6.21 -11.96 9.81
CA GLY A 301 5.02 -11.63 10.59
C GLY A 301 4.77 -12.61 11.71
N ARG A 302 4.13 -12.10 12.76
CA ARG A 302 3.58 -12.90 13.86
C ARG A 302 2.21 -12.36 14.19
N HIS A 303 1.21 -13.23 14.19
CA HIS A 303 -0.15 -12.88 14.51
C HIS A 303 -0.66 -13.76 15.64
N ARG A 304 -1.38 -13.12 16.56
CA ARG A 304 -2.19 -13.76 17.57
C ARG A 304 -3.56 -13.10 17.53
N ILE A 305 -4.59 -13.87 17.22
CA ILE A 305 -5.94 -13.38 17.03
C ILE A 305 -6.86 -14.14 17.99
N ASN A 306 -7.64 -13.37 18.73
CA ASN A 306 -8.79 -13.82 19.48
C ASN A 306 -10.03 -13.34 18.73
N ASP A 307 -10.75 -14.23 18.09
CA ASP A 307 -11.96 -13.87 17.33
C ASP A 307 -13.14 -13.46 18.22
N GLY A 308 -13.02 -13.68 19.54
CA GLY A 308 -14.11 -13.35 20.46
C GLY A 308 -15.39 -14.19 20.24
N TYR A 309 -16.51 -13.60 20.65
CA TYR A 309 -17.84 -14.17 20.47
C TYR A 309 -18.88 -13.05 20.31
N THR A 310 -20.00 -13.35 19.64
CA THR A 310 -21.12 -12.42 19.51
C THR A 310 -21.89 -12.28 20.82
N VAL A 311 -22.38 -11.07 21.09
CA VAL A 311 -23.13 -10.75 22.32
C VAL A 311 -24.65 -10.88 22.12
N ASP A 312 -25.11 -11.47 21.01
CA ASP A 312 -26.54 -11.73 20.77
C ASP A 312 -27.07 -12.73 21.81
N PRO A 313 -28.10 -12.39 22.60
CA PRO A 313 -28.71 -13.30 23.56
C PRO A 313 -29.27 -14.59 22.94
N ASN A 314 -29.55 -14.58 21.63
CA ASN A 314 -30.05 -15.73 20.88
C ASN A 314 -28.92 -16.55 20.22
N ASP A 315 -27.69 -16.05 20.26
CA ASP A 315 -26.53 -16.76 19.72
C ASP A 315 -25.86 -17.58 20.82
N THR A 316 -25.83 -18.89 20.64
CA THR A 316 -25.17 -19.83 21.56
C THR A 316 -23.65 -19.91 21.34
N ASN A 317 -23.07 -19.01 20.57
CA ASN A 317 -21.62 -18.96 20.34
C ASN A 317 -20.90 -18.62 21.65
N ASN A 318 -20.46 -19.65 22.33
CA ASN A 318 -19.58 -19.49 23.49
C ASN A 318 -18.19 -18.98 23.11
N PRO A 319 -17.48 -18.32 24.02
CA PRO A 319 -16.09 -17.95 23.84
C PRO A 319 -15.26 -19.12 23.31
N LYS A 320 -14.51 -18.93 22.26
CA LYS A 320 -13.63 -19.98 21.74
C LYS A 320 -12.51 -20.27 22.73
N ASP A 321 -12.36 -21.55 23.08
CA ASP A 321 -11.29 -22.01 24.00
C ASP A 321 -9.89 -21.93 23.41
N TYR A 322 -9.73 -21.39 22.20
CA TYR A 322 -8.46 -21.28 21.52
C TYR A 322 -8.20 -19.88 20.98
N ARG A 323 -6.94 -19.61 20.69
CA ARG A 323 -6.45 -18.41 20.01
C ARG A 323 -5.76 -18.84 18.73
N PHE A 324 -6.13 -18.21 17.62
CA PHE A 324 -5.42 -18.39 16.34
C PHE A 324 -4.05 -17.74 16.43
N ASN A 325 -3.04 -18.46 15.94
CA ASN A 325 -1.67 -17.96 15.83
C ASN A 325 -1.14 -18.24 14.43
N SER A 326 -0.32 -17.35 13.89
CA SER A 326 0.45 -17.63 12.71
C SER A 326 1.83 -16.96 12.76
N ARG A 327 2.75 -17.54 12.00
CA ARG A 327 4.04 -16.96 11.62
C ARG A 327 4.16 -17.10 10.13
N ASP A 328 4.51 -16.02 9.47
CA ASP A 328 4.77 -16.03 8.05
C ASP A 328 6.08 -15.32 7.75
N ASP A 329 6.69 -15.73 6.67
CA ASP A 329 7.85 -15.05 6.13
C ASP A 329 7.83 -15.04 4.60
N MET A 330 8.65 -14.14 4.05
CA MET A 330 8.93 -14.04 2.64
C MET A 330 10.35 -13.53 2.48
N MET A 331 11.19 -14.27 1.80
CA MET A 331 12.49 -13.78 1.35
C MET A 331 12.50 -13.64 -0.16
N GLY A 332 13.22 -12.63 -0.64
CA GLY A 332 13.29 -12.38 -2.07
C GLY A 332 14.65 -11.86 -2.52
N VAL A 333 14.95 -12.17 -3.77
CA VAL A 333 16.04 -11.60 -4.55
C VAL A 333 15.41 -10.98 -5.78
N SER A 334 15.67 -9.70 -6.01
CA SER A 334 15.19 -8.97 -7.18
C SER A 334 16.36 -8.27 -7.86
N TRP A 335 16.51 -8.49 -9.15
CA TRP A 335 17.53 -7.83 -9.97
C TRP A 335 16.89 -7.21 -11.20
N TYR A 336 17.34 -6.02 -11.53
CA TYR A 336 17.04 -5.42 -12.84
C TYR A 336 18.22 -4.61 -13.34
N GLN A 337 18.30 -4.50 -14.67
CA GLN A 337 19.22 -3.59 -15.36
C GLN A 337 18.48 -2.91 -16.52
N SER A 338 18.56 -1.60 -16.54
CA SER A 338 17.97 -0.74 -17.56
C SER A 338 19.08 -0.08 -18.37
N ALA A 339 18.96 -0.05 -19.69
CA ALA A 339 19.95 0.50 -20.60
C ALA A 339 19.32 1.34 -21.71
N ARG A 340 19.99 2.43 -22.10
CA ARG A 340 19.70 3.20 -23.33
C ARG A 340 20.60 2.66 -24.43
N LEU A 341 20.04 1.82 -25.31
CA LEU A 341 20.80 1.18 -26.39
C LEU A 341 21.00 2.14 -27.58
N PHE A 342 19.98 2.93 -27.90
CA PHE A 342 19.99 3.92 -28.98
C PHE A 342 19.11 5.13 -28.59
N ARG A 343 19.00 6.11 -29.49
CA ARG A 343 18.29 7.37 -29.21
C ARG A 343 16.80 7.13 -28.94
N GLY A 344 16.32 7.69 -27.83
CA GLY A 344 14.92 7.56 -27.38
C GLY A 344 14.57 6.19 -26.80
N ASN A 345 15.50 5.22 -26.81
CA ASN A 345 15.25 3.88 -26.31
C ASN A 345 15.58 3.74 -24.81
N ARG A 346 14.83 2.86 -24.17
CA ARG A 346 15.16 2.29 -22.87
C ARG A 346 14.69 0.83 -22.84
N LEU A 347 15.63 -0.08 -22.64
CA LEU A 347 15.37 -1.49 -22.42
C LEU A 347 15.65 -1.81 -20.95
N THR A 348 14.68 -2.40 -20.27
CA THR A 348 14.84 -2.93 -18.91
C THR A 348 14.68 -4.45 -18.94
N VAL A 349 15.62 -5.16 -18.34
CA VAL A 349 15.51 -6.60 -18.12
C VAL A 349 15.62 -6.87 -16.62
N GLY A 350 14.94 -7.87 -16.13
CA GLY A 350 15.01 -8.23 -14.72
C GLY A 350 14.64 -9.66 -14.44
N ALA A 351 14.97 -10.09 -13.22
CA ALA A 351 14.64 -11.41 -12.70
C ALA A 351 14.33 -11.30 -11.20
N ASP A 352 13.35 -12.07 -10.77
CA ASP A 352 12.92 -12.15 -9.37
C ASP A 352 12.91 -13.61 -8.92
N TYR A 353 13.28 -13.84 -7.67
CA TYR A 353 13.05 -15.09 -6.95
C TYR A 353 12.45 -14.77 -5.59
N TYR A 354 11.35 -15.41 -5.26
CA TYR A 354 10.68 -15.28 -3.98
C TYR A 354 10.43 -16.66 -3.38
N ARG A 355 10.70 -16.80 -2.09
CA ARG A 355 10.26 -17.92 -1.28
C ARG A 355 9.40 -17.36 -0.15
N PHE A 356 8.19 -17.85 -0.02
CA PHE A 356 7.23 -17.38 0.96
C PHE A 356 6.43 -18.52 1.56
N GLY A 357 5.95 -18.32 2.79
CA GLY A 357 5.19 -19.34 3.48
C GLY A 357 4.98 -19.03 4.96
N GLY A 358 4.80 -20.09 5.73
CA GLY A 358 4.69 -20.01 7.18
C GLY A 358 3.86 -21.10 7.80
N GLU A 359 3.61 -20.97 9.09
CA GLU A 359 2.83 -21.89 9.91
C GLU A 359 1.61 -21.19 10.55
N ALA A 360 0.49 -21.90 10.68
CA ALA A 360 -0.70 -21.47 11.39
C ALA A 360 -1.20 -22.56 12.31
N TRP A 361 -1.63 -22.18 13.52
CA TRP A 361 -2.15 -23.13 14.51
C TRP A 361 -3.12 -22.47 15.49
N ASN A 362 -3.98 -23.27 16.08
CA ASN A 362 -4.76 -22.89 17.26
C ASN A 362 -4.02 -23.31 18.52
N ARG A 363 -3.96 -22.42 19.51
CA ARG A 363 -3.52 -22.73 20.86
C ARG A 363 -4.69 -22.65 21.81
N TYR A 364 -4.98 -23.77 22.47
CA TYR A 364 -6.07 -23.84 23.43
C TYR A 364 -5.69 -23.14 24.72
N VAL A 365 -6.57 -22.29 25.23
CA VAL A 365 -6.41 -21.49 26.45
C VAL A 365 -7.40 -21.87 27.54
N GLY A 366 -8.43 -22.66 27.20
CA GLY A 366 -9.48 -23.16 28.08
C GLY A 366 -9.90 -24.60 27.73
N GLY A 367 -10.91 -25.11 28.45
CA GLY A 367 -11.46 -26.45 28.27
C GLY A 367 -10.48 -27.59 28.55
N ASP A 368 -10.89 -28.83 28.16
CA ASP A 368 -10.11 -30.04 28.38
C ASP A 368 -8.79 -30.07 27.61
N ARG A 369 -8.71 -29.31 26.54
CA ARG A 369 -7.51 -29.19 25.68
C ARG A 369 -6.56 -28.05 26.04
N LYS A 370 -6.73 -27.42 27.19
CA LYS A 370 -5.91 -26.29 27.63
C LYS A 370 -4.43 -26.62 27.56
N GLY A 371 -3.68 -25.76 26.83
CA GLY A 371 -2.23 -25.91 26.62
C GLY A 371 -1.87 -26.68 25.34
N GLU A 372 -2.82 -27.33 24.67
CA GLU A 372 -2.59 -28.02 23.42
C GLU A 372 -2.41 -27.06 22.25
N ARG A 373 -1.65 -27.52 21.24
CA ARG A 373 -1.53 -26.90 19.92
C ARG A 373 -2.21 -27.79 18.88
N SER A 374 -3.02 -27.19 18.02
CA SER A 374 -3.63 -27.85 16.86
C SER A 374 -3.16 -27.12 15.59
N ASP A 375 -2.36 -27.78 14.81
CA ASP A 375 -1.81 -27.21 13.57
C ASP A 375 -2.87 -27.12 12.49
N ILE A 376 -2.85 -26.02 11.74
CA ILE A 376 -3.75 -25.72 10.63
C ILE A 376 -3.01 -25.86 9.31
N ALA A 377 -1.84 -25.24 9.20
CA ALA A 377 -1.00 -25.28 8.00
C ALA A 377 0.47 -25.04 8.37
N ASP A 378 1.36 -25.71 7.64
CA ASP A 378 2.81 -25.44 7.58
C ASP A 378 3.23 -25.67 6.13
N LYS A 379 3.40 -24.57 5.38
CA LYS A 379 3.63 -24.61 3.93
C LYS A 379 4.58 -23.49 3.49
N SER A 380 5.39 -23.80 2.48
CA SER A 380 6.17 -22.80 1.75
C SER A 380 6.11 -23.07 0.25
N GLN A 381 6.28 -21.99 -0.54
CA GLN A 381 6.23 -22.02 -2.00
C GLN A 381 7.32 -21.11 -2.56
N ASP A 382 7.70 -21.39 -3.79
CA ASP A 382 8.73 -20.64 -4.51
C ASP A 382 8.13 -20.05 -5.80
N GLU A 383 8.56 -18.84 -6.14
CA GLU A 383 8.21 -18.14 -7.37
C GLU A 383 9.50 -17.63 -8.02
N VAL A 384 9.66 -17.88 -9.32
CA VAL A 384 10.79 -17.39 -10.11
C VAL A 384 10.27 -16.73 -11.38
N ALA A 385 10.81 -15.57 -11.72
CA ALA A 385 10.36 -14.84 -12.89
C ALA A 385 11.50 -14.15 -13.62
N GLY A 386 11.28 -13.95 -14.92
CA GLY A 386 12.09 -13.08 -15.76
C GLY A 386 11.20 -12.13 -16.55
N TYR A 387 11.66 -10.90 -16.77
CA TYR A 387 10.89 -9.91 -17.53
C TYR A 387 11.75 -9.02 -18.39
N VAL A 388 11.12 -8.47 -19.42
CA VAL A 388 11.67 -7.44 -20.30
C VAL A 388 10.62 -6.34 -20.47
N ASP A 389 11.08 -5.10 -20.44
CA ASP A 389 10.27 -3.91 -20.73
C ASP A 389 11.04 -3.02 -21.71
N PHE A 390 10.40 -2.70 -22.83
CA PHE A 390 10.97 -1.93 -23.93
C PHE A 390 10.19 -0.65 -24.10
N ARG A 391 10.89 0.49 -23.98
CA ARG A 391 10.35 1.81 -24.25
C ARG A 391 11.08 2.48 -25.39
N GLN A 392 10.32 3.19 -26.25
CA GLN A 392 10.84 3.98 -27.34
C GLN A 392 10.12 5.31 -27.45
N ASP A 393 10.88 6.41 -27.29
CA ASP A 393 10.42 7.75 -27.60
C ASP A 393 10.68 8.03 -29.10
N ILE A 394 9.64 8.43 -29.84
CA ILE A 394 9.63 8.67 -31.27
C ILE A 394 9.33 10.15 -31.51
N GLY A 395 10.31 10.89 -32.04
CA GLY A 395 10.15 12.27 -32.47
C GLY A 395 9.70 13.27 -31.40
N GLY A 396 9.73 12.87 -30.12
CA GLY A 396 9.29 13.70 -29.00
C GLY A 396 7.77 13.89 -28.85
N TRP A 397 6.98 13.27 -29.74
CA TRP A 397 5.52 13.35 -29.73
C TRP A 397 4.82 12.03 -29.35
N LEU A 398 5.56 10.92 -29.40
CA LEU A 398 5.05 9.59 -29.08
C LEU A 398 6.05 8.80 -28.23
N THR A 399 5.58 8.20 -27.16
CA THR A 399 6.27 7.13 -26.44
C THR A 399 5.51 5.82 -26.64
N PHE A 400 6.19 4.80 -27.12
CA PHE A 400 5.74 3.41 -27.16
C PHE A 400 6.39 2.63 -26.02
N ASP A 401 5.61 1.77 -25.36
CA ASP A 401 6.05 0.92 -24.26
C ASP A 401 5.46 -0.48 -24.44
N ALA A 402 6.28 -1.52 -24.29
CA ALA A 402 5.83 -2.90 -24.32
C ALA A 402 6.65 -3.77 -23.38
N GLY A 403 5.97 -4.57 -22.59
CA GLY A 403 6.58 -5.45 -21.58
C GLY A 403 6.07 -6.87 -21.64
N LEU A 404 6.91 -7.81 -21.24
CA LEU A 404 6.57 -9.21 -21.10
C LEU A 404 7.27 -9.79 -19.87
N ARG A 405 6.50 -10.48 -19.02
CA ARG A 405 7.01 -11.28 -17.91
C ARG A 405 6.62 -12.74 -18.09
N VAL A 406 7.52 -13.63 -17.76
CA VAL A 406 7.27 -15.04 -17.56
C VAL A 406 7.49 -15.33 -16.09
N ASP A 407 6.46 -15.86 -15.44
CA ASP A 407 6.43 -16.10 -14.02
C ASP A 407 6.12 -17.57 -13.75
N HIS A 408 6.91 -18.25 -12.94
CA HIS A 408 6.74 -19.66 -12.63
C HIS A 408 6.63 -19.88 -11.12
N HIS A 409 5.51 -20.46 -10.71
CA HIS A 409 5.22 -20.83 -9.33
C HIS A 409 5.40 -22.33 -9.14
N SER A 410 6.15 -22.74 -8.10
CA SER A 410 6.57 -24.13 -7.84
C SER A 410 5.43 -25.16 -7.79
N HIS A 411 4.21 -24.74 -7.46
CA HIS A 411 3.04 -25.63 -7.31
C HIS A 411 2.01 -25.48 -8.43
N ILE A 412 1.88 -24.28 -9.01
CA ILE A 412 0.75 -23.92 -9.90
C ILE A 412 1.17 -23.92 -11.37
N GLY A 413 2.45 -23.61 -11.66
CA GLY A 413 2.98 -23.57 -13.02
C GLY A 413 3.29 -22.16 -13.52
N THR A 414 3.22 -21.96 -14.83
CA THR A 414 3.77 -20.77 -15.50
C THR A 414 2.67 -19.87 -16.07
N GLU A 415 2.82 -18.54 -15.84
CA GLU A 415 2.01 -17.49 -16.43
C GLU A 415 2.84 -16.57 -17.35
N TRP A 416 2.21 -16.11 -18.42
CA TRP A 416 2.73 -15.14 -19.37
C TRP A 416 1.96 -13.83 -19.25
N ILE A 417 2.66 -12.74 -19.01
CA ILE A 417 2.07 -11.46 -18.63
C ILE A 417 2.56 -10.38 -19.61
N PRO A 418 1.82 -10.11 -20.72
CA PRO A 418 2.10 -9.00 -21.61
C PRO A 418 1.48 -7.70 -21.15
N GLN A 419 2.12 -6.59 -21.54
CA GLN A 419 1.55 -5.23 -21.51
C GLN A 419 2.01 -4.46 -22.73
N ALA A 420 1.21 -3.46 -23.16
CA ALA A 420 1.61 -2.49 -24.16
C ALA A 420 0.88 -1.16 -23.94
N GLY A 421 1.51 -0.07 -24.35
CA GLY A 421 0.91 1.25 -24.24
C GLY A 421 1.56 2.32 -25.11
N LEU A 422 0.81 3.39 -25.30
CA LEU A 422 1.18 4.56 -26.09
C LEU A 422 0.96 5.82 -25.24
N SER A 423 1.90 6.77 -25.32
CA SER A 423 1.72 8.11 -24.76
C SER A 423 2.00 9.12 -25.88
N PHE A 424 0.99 9.92 -26.23
CA PHE A 424 1.10 10.99 -27.20
C PHE A 424 1.33 12.31 -26.49
N HIS A 425 2.41 13.00 -26.84
CA HIS A 425 2.81 14.31 -26.33
C HIS A 425 2.44 15.36 -27.36
N LEU A 426 1.27 15.96 -27.20
CA LEU A 426 0.71 16.90 -28.16
C LEU A 426 1.04 18.35 -27.80
N PRO A 427 0.91 19.31 -28.74
CA PRO A 427 1.03 20.73 -28.43
C PRO A 427 0.15 21.17 -27.26
N HIS A 428 0.46 22.32 -26.65
CA HIS A 428 -0.28 22.89 -25.52
C HIS A 428 -0.30 22.00 -24.27
N THR A 429 0.76 21.19 -24.07
CA THR A 429 0.94 20.30 -22.91
C THR A 429 -0.16 19.23 -22.75
N ILE A 430 -0.77 18.83 -23.86
CA ILE A 430 -1.76 17.76 -23.90
C ILE A 430 -1.03 16.41 -23.92
N GLU A 431 -1.44 15.52 -23.06
CA GLU A 431 -0.99 14.13 -23.00
C GLU A 431 -2.20 13.22 -23.21
N LEU A 432 -2.12 12.35 -24.20
CA LEU A 432 -3.08 11.26 -24.41
C LEU A 432 -2.37 9.94 -24.22
N LYS A 433 -2.94 9.05 -23.44
CA LYS A 433 -2.39 7.73 -23.17
C LYS A 433 -3.41 6.66 -23.49
N ALA A 434 -2.93 5.53 -24.00
CA ALA A 434 -3.72 4.32 -24.16
C ALA A 434 -2.88 3.12 -23.76
N SER A 435 -3.45 2.19 -23.01
CA SER A 435 -2.74 0.98 -22.59
C SER A 435 -3.65 -0.24 -22.50
N ALA A 436 -3.05 -1.40 -22.68
CA ALA A 436 -3.62 -2.70 -22.40
C ALA A 436 -2.61 -3.53 -21.61
N SER A 437 -3.01 -4.02 -20.44
CA SER A 437 -2.13 -4.76 -19.56
C SER A 437 -2.82 -5.97 -18.95
N LYS A 438 -2.13 -7.12 -18.92
CA LYS A 438 -2.59 -8.31 -18.23
C LYS A 438 -2.13 -8.25 -16.78
N GLY A 439 -3.06 -8.47 -15.85
CA GLY A 439 -2.81 -8.72 -14.44
C GLY A 439 -3.10 -10.17 -14.07
N PHE A 440 -2.40 -10.69 -13.09
CA PHE A 440 -2.65 -12.03 -12.58
C PHE A 440 -2.33 -12.13 -11.09
N ARG A 441 -2.86 -13.17 -10.44
CA ARG A 441 -2.55 -13.52 -9.06
C ARG A 441 -2.57 -15.04 -8.88
N TYR A 442 -1.53 -15.58 -8.28
CA TYR A 442 -1.54 -16.97 -7.81
C TYR A 442 -2.44 -17.13 -6.58
N PRO A 443 -3.12 -18.30 -6.41
CA PRO A 443 -3.80 -18.65 -5.17
C PRO A 443 -2.86 -18.59 -3.97
N THR A 444 -3.36 -18.10 -2.85
CA THR A 444 -2.59 -18.05 -1.61
C THR A 444 -2.56 -19.40 -0.90
N ILE A 445 -1.58 -19.60 -0.02
CA ILE A 445 -1.52 -20.80 0.84
C ILE A 445 -2.81 -20.92 1.69
N ARG A 446 -3.34 -19.77 2.17
CA ARG A 446 -4.61 -19.74 2.88
C ARG A 446 -5.77 -20.30 2.06
N GLU A 447 -5.90 -19.86 0.83
CA GLU A 447 -7.02 -20.27 -0.05
C GLU A 447 -6.97 -21.76 -0.40
N MET A 448 -5.76 -22.31 -0.54
CA MET A 448 -5.56 -23.71 -0.91
C MET A 448 -5.59 -24.69 0.28
N TYR A 449 -5.02 -24.30 1.44
CA TYR A 449 -4.65 -25.28 2.47
C TYR A 449 -5.10 -24.96 3.89
N MET A 450 -5.43 -23.70 4.26
CA MET A 450 -5.57 -23.38 5.69
C MET A 450 -6.88 -23.83 6.32
N PHE A 451 -7.98 -23.77 5.58
CA PHE A 451 -9.30 -24.05 6.17
C PHE A 451 -10.05 -25.10 5.36
N PRO A 452 -10.53 -26.20 6.02
CA PRO A 452 -11.34 -27.20 5.34
C PRO A 452 -12.70 -26.63 4.87
N PRO A 453 -13.18 -27.03 3.68
CA PRO A 453 -12.55 -27.95 2.74
C PRO A 453 -11.41 -27.26 1.96
N GLN A 454 -10.29 -27.97 1.86
CA GLN A 454 -9.12 -27.49 1.11
C GLN A 454 -9.33 -27.68 -0.39
N ASN A 455 -8.72 -26.77 -1.20
CA ASN A 455 -8.71 -26.90 -2.66
C ASN A 455 -7.29 -26.56 -3.19
N PRO A 456 -6.38 -27.55 -3.25
CA PRO A 456 -5.03 -27.34 -3.78
C PRO A 456 -4.99 -27.16 -5.30
N ASP A 457 -6.07 -27.45 -6.03
CA ASP A 457 -6.15 -27.38 -7.50
C ASP A 457 -6.62 -26.03 -8.02
N LEU A 458 -6.61 -24.99 -7.16
CA LEU A 458 -6.93 -23.63 -7.57
C LEU A 458 -5.96 -23.12 -8.66
N LYS A 459 -6.52 -22.41 -9.63
CA LYS A 459 -5.80 -21.82 -10.76
C LYS A 459 -5.53 -20.33 -10.52
N PRO A 460 -4.56 -19.73 -11.25
CA PRO A 460 -4.33 -18.30 -11.19
C PRO A 460 -5.57 -17.49 -11.59
N GLU A 461 -5.82 -16.41 -10.87
CA GLU A 461 -6.73 -15.36 -11.31
C GLU A 461 -6.08 -14.55 -12.44
N ARG A 462 -6.85 -14.12 -13.42
CA ARG A 462 -6.36 -13.33 -14.55
C ARG A 462 -7.32 -12.21 -14.87
N MET A 463 -6.77 -11.08 -15.32
CA MET A 463 -7.57 -10.00 -15.86
C MET A 463 -6.83 -9.23 -16.95
N TRP A 464 -7.59 -8.57 -17.81
CA TRP A 464 -7.11 -7.51 -18.68
C TRP A 464 -7.65 -6.17 -18.24
N ASN A 465 -6.80 -5.15 -18.30
CA ASN A 465 -7.17 -3.77 -18.06
C ASN A 465 -6.85 -2.95 -19.30
N TYR A 466 -7.84 -2.20 -19.76
CA TYR A 466 -7.75 -1.29 -20.89
C TYR A 466 -7.98 0.12 -20.39
N GLU A 467 -7.08 1.04 -20.73
CA GLU A 467 -7.16 2.43 -20.28
C GLU A 467 -6.98 3.41 -21.43
N VAL A 468 -7.70 4.53 -21.34
CA VAL A 468 -7.46 5.73 -22.12
C VAL A 468 -7.47 6.93 -21.17
N ALA A 469 -6.38 7.70 -21.15
CA ALA A 469 -6.23 8.86 -20.28
C ALA A 469 -5.90 10.11 -21.08
N TYR A 470 -6.48 11.23 -20.65
CA TYR A 470 -6.17 12.57 -21.09
C TYR A 470 -5.66 13.39 -19.91
N SER A 471 -4.63 14.18 -20.10
CA SER A 471 -4.22 15.20 -19.14
C SER A 471 -3.67 16.44 -19.84
N GLN A 472 -3.81 17.60 -19.18
CA GLN A 472 -3.29 18.86 -19.69
C GLN A 472 -2.83 19.76 -18.54
N ARG A 473 -1.84 20.60 -18.85
CA ARG A 473 -1.36 21.67 -17.97
C ARG A 473 -1.56 23.02 -18.63
N LEU A 474 -2.20 23.93 -17.93
CA LEU A 474 -2.50 25.28 -18.40
C LEU A 474 -1.92 26.34 -17.46
N LEU A 475 -1.95 27.59 -17.90
CA LEU A 475 -1.54 28.75 -17.10
C LEU A 475 -0.10 28.64 -16.54
N GLY A 476 0.84 28.15 -17.37
CA GLY A 476 2.22 27.93 -16.94
C GLY A 476 2.38 26.82 -15.91
N GLY A 477 1.47 25.83 -15.89
CA GLY A 477 1.46 24.72 -14.94
C GLY A 477 0.70 24.99 -13.64
N ARG A 478 0.06 26.17 -13.51
CA ARG A 478 -0.77 26.51 -12.34
C ARG A 478 -2.08 25.73 -12.29
N LEU A 479 -2.62 25.34 -13.45
CA LEU A 479 -3.79 24.49 -13.57
C LEU A 479 -3.38 23.19 -14.24
N THR A 480 -3.66 22.07 -13.57
CA THR A 480 -3.50 20.72 -14.11
C THR A 480 -4.82 19.98 -13.97
N TYR A 481 -5.20 19.22 -14.97
CA TYR A 481 -6.37 18.35 -14.91
C TYR A 481 -6.19 17.13 -15.78
N GLY A 482 -6.95 16.09 -15.50
CA GLY A 482 -6.92 14.87 -16.27
C GLY A 482 -8.15 14.01 -16.01
N ILE A 483 -8.45 13.18 -17.00
CA ILE A 483 -9.52 12.18 -16.99
C ILE A 483 -8.94 10.86 -17.44
N ASN A 484 -9.30 9.79 -16.78
CA ASN A 484 -8.95 8.42 -17.14
C ASN A 484 -10.21 7.57 -17.25
N LEU A 485 -10.34 6.85 -18.32
CA LEU A 485 -11.39 5.85 -18.57
C LEU A 485 -10.72 4.47 -18.51
N PHE A 486 -11.33 3.53 -17.81
CA PHE A 486 -10.81 2.17 -17.71
C PHE A 486 -11.91 1.13 -17.85
N TYR A 487 -11.52 -0.04 -18.34
CA TYR A 487 -12.33 -1.24 -18.39
C TYR A 487 -11.50 -2.44 -17.96
N ILE A 488 -12.03 -3.23 -17.04
CA ILE A 488 -11.37 -4.41 -16.45
C ILE A 488 -12.23 -5.64 -16.71
N ASP A 489 -11.67 -6.62 -17.42
CA ASP A 489 -12.27 -7.92 -17.66
C ASP A 489 -11.41 -9.01 -17.01
N GLY A 490 -11.98 -9.75 -16.07
CA GLY A 490 -11.25 -10.76 -15.28
C GLY A 490 -12.02 -12.07 -15.12
N GLU A 491 -11.25 -13.14 -15.13
CA GLU A 491 -11.75 -14.50 -15.04
C GLU A 491 -11.01 -15.33 -13.99
N ASN A 492 -11.59 -16.47 -13.63
CA ASN A 492 -11.03 -17.41 -12.66
C ASN A 492 -10.80 -16.81 -11.26
N LEU A 493 -11.55 -15.78 -10.86
CA LEU A 493 -11.43 -15.26 -9.52
C LEU A 493 -11.80 -16.31 -8.49
N ILE A 494 -11.00 -16.39 -7.45
CA ILE A 494 -11.21 -17.29 -6.33
C ILE A 494 -12.28 -16.69 -5.43
N VAL A 495 -13.38 -17.41 -5.28
CA VAL A 495 -14.50 -17.06 -4.42
C VAL A 495 -14.92 -18.26 -3.59
N ALA A 496 -15.37 -18.00 -2.35
CA ALA A 496 -15.93 -19.03 -1.48
C ALA A 496 -17.35 -19.39 -1.93
N VAL A 497 -17.52 -20.54 -2.55
CA VAL A 497 -18.81 -21.02 -3.08
C VAL A 497 -19.56 -21.79 -1.98
N PRO A 498 -20.74 -21.32 -1.57
CA PRO A 498 -21.58 -22.02 -0.60
C PRO A 498 -21.96 -23.42 -1.10
N ARG A 499 -21.95 -24.40 -0.19
CA ARG A 499 -22.40 -25.77 -0.45
C ARG A 499 -23.43 -26.16 0.60
N GLU A 500 -24.43 -26.87 0.18
CA GLU A 500 -25.54 -27.29 1.06
C GLU A 500 -25.03 -28.16 2.22
N GLY A 501 -25.35 -27.74 3.45
CA GLY A 501 -25.01 -28.49 4.68
C GLY A 501 -23.53 -28.56 5.03
N THR A 502 -22.64 -27.81 4.31
CA THR A 502 -21.20 -27.87 4.52
C THR A 502 -20.54 -26.47 4.45
N THR A 503 -19.27 -26.37 4.86
CA THR A 503 -18.47 -25.17 4.74
C THR A 503 -18.26 -24.78 3.26
N PRO A 504 -18.28 -23.46 2.91
CA PRO A 504 -17.98 -23.01 1.56
C PRO A 504 -16.62 -23.50 1.06
N LEU A 505 -16.52 -23.76 -0.24
CA LEU A 505 -15.29 -24.18 -0.91
C LEU A 505 -14.75 -23.05 -1.78
N ASN A 506 -13.46 -22.74 -1.70
CA ASN A 506 -12.79 -21.83 -2.62
C ASN A 506 -12.75 -22.43 -4.04
N MET A 507 -13.25 -21.70 -5.02
CA MET A 507 -13.32 -22.14 -6.42
C MET A 507 -13.02 -20.98 -7.38
N ASN A 508 -12.46 -21.26 -8.54
CA ASN A 508 -12.20 -20.29 -9.61
C ASN A 508 -13.45 -20.02 -10.45
N THR A 509 -14.51 -19.52 -9.85
CA THR A 509 -15.79 -19.25 -10.51
C THR A 509 -16.17 -17.78 -10.58
N GLY A 510 -15.40 -16.92 -9.91
CA GLY A 510 -15.67 -15.49 -9.90
C GLY A 510 -15.22 -14.82 -11.22
N LYS A 511 -15.84 -13.67 -11.51
CA LYS A 511 -15.54 -12.80 -12.65
C LYS A 511 -15.45 -11.36 -12.18
N ILE A 512 -14.67 -10.56 -12.88
CA ILE A 512 -14.66 -9.10 -12.80
C ILE A 512 -15.10 -8.55 -14.16
N ASP A 513 -16.03 -7.63 -14.14
CA ASP A 513 -16.43 -6.80 -15.26
C ASP A 513 -16.69 -5.42 -14.67
N ASN A 514 -15.63 -4.62 -14.62
CA ASN A 514 -15.65 -3.30 -14.00
C ASN A 514 -15.30 -2.24 -15.05
N ALA A 515 -16.05 -1.16 -15.06
CA ALA A 515 -15.76 0.02 -15.86
C ALA A 515 -15.80 1.27 -15.02
N GLY A 516 -15.03 2.29 -15.36
CA GLY A 516 -15.07 3.51 -14.58
C GLY A 516 -14.40 4.71 -15.21
N VAL A 517 -14.62 5.83 -14.53
CA VAL A 517 -14.08 7.14 -14.86
C VAL A 517 -13.38 7.71 -13.64
N GLU A 518 -12.19 8.22 -13.82
CA GLU A 518 -11.43 8.93 -12.80
C GLU A 518 -11.05 10.30 -13.33
N ALA A 519 -11.38 11.36 -12.59
CA ALA A 519 -11.05 12.74 -12.93
C ALA A 519 -10.28 13.38 -11.79
N GLN A 520 -9.35 14.26 -12.12
CA GLN A 520 -8.61 15.05 -11.13
C GLN A 520 -8.29 16.43 -11.68
N ALA A 521 -8.28 17.44 -10.81
CA ALA A 521 -7.87 18.78 -11.13
C ALA A 521 -7.17 19.43 -9.92
N ALA A 522 -6.14 20.22 -10.19
CA ALA A 522 -5.46 21.03 -9.19
C ALA A 522 -5.17 22.41 -9.77
N TYR A 523 -5.50 23.45 -9.03
CA TYR A 523 -5.31 24.83 -9.43
C TYR A 523 -4.66 25.66 -8.32
N ARG A 524 -3.51 26.19 -8.61
CA ARG A 524 -2.85 27.21 -7.78
C ARG A 524 -3.34 28.59 -8.20
N ILE A 525 -4.34 29.08 -7.44
CA ILE A 525 -4.98 30.38 -7.70
C ILE A 525 -3.97 31.51 -7.54
N SER A 526 -3.17 31.46 -6.48
CA SER A 526 -2.09 32.41 -6.17
C SER A 526 -0.95 31.71 -5.44
N GLU A 527 0.06 32.44 -4.97
CA GLU A 527 1.13 31.90 -4.11
C GLU A 527 0.59 31.38 -2.77
N ALA A 528 -0.53 31.95 -2.29
CA ALA A 528 -1.11 31.59 -1.00
C ALA A 528 -2.30 30.63 -1.10
N TRP A 529 -3.01 30.56 -2.21
CA TRP A 529 -4.24 29.80 -2.35
C TRP A 529 -4.14 28.70 -3.40
N SER A 530 -4.57 27.51 -3.02
CA SER A 530 -4.70 26.36 -3.91
C SER A 530 -6.03 25.65 -3.71
N VAL A 531 -6.53 25.03 -4.78
CA VAL A 531 -7.69 24.14 -4.73
C VAL A 531 -7.36 22.87 -5.51
N ALA A 532 -7.88 21.74 -5.05
CA ALA A 532 -7.76 20.46 -5.75
C ALA A 532 -9.07 19.68 -5.62
N ALA A 533 -9.34 18.83 -6.61
CA ALA A 533 -10.44 17.91 -6.58
C ALA A 533 -10.07 16.61 -7.31
N ASN A 534 -10.60 15.50 -6.82
CA ASN A 534 -10.58 14.25 -7.56
C ASN A 534 -11.93 13.54 -7.40
N TYR A 535 -12.31 12.83 -8.44
CA TYR A 535 -13.55 12.09 -8.51
C TYR A 535 -13.29 10.72 -9.16
N SER A 536 -13.96 9.70 -8.68
CA SER A 536 -14.02 8.40 -9.32
C SER A 536 -15.46 7.87 -9.35
N TYR A 537 -15.82 7.32 -10.49
CA TYR A 537 -17.01 6.51 -10.69
C TYR A 537 -16.58 5.09 -11.03
N LEU A 538 -17.20 4.10 -10.40
CA LEU A 538 -16.93 2.69 -10.59
C LEU A 538 -18.24 1.93 -10.79
N HIS A 539 -18.41 1.34 -11.94
CA HIS A 539 -19.45 0.35 -12.19
C HIS A 539 -18.88 -1.05 -12.02
N MET A 540 -19.58 -1.91 -11.29
CA MET A 540 -19.20 -3.31 -11.07
C MET A 540 -20.39 -4.21 -11.38
N GLU A 541 -20.26 -5.10 -12.37
CA GLU A 541 -21.27 -6.15 -12.65
C GLU A 541 -21.41 -7.12 -11.44
N ASN A 542 -20.30 -7.38 -10.77
CA ASN A 542 -20.25 -8.16 -9.54
C ASN A 542 -19.73 -7.31 -8.39
N PRO A 543 -20.60 -6.62 -7.63
CA PRO A 543 -20.20 -5.74 -6.55
C PRO A 543 -19.35 -6.44 -5.50
N VAL A 544 -18.39 -5.71 -4.95
CA VAL A 544 -17.56 -6.14 -3.82
C VAL A 544 -17.65 -5.13 -2.68
N ILE A 545 -17.52 -5.61 -1.45
CA ILE A 545 -17.52 -4.74 -0.27
C ILE A 545 -16.32 -3.80 -0.28
N ALA A 546 -16.46 -2.64 0.38
CA ALA A 546 -15.42 -1.62 0.53
C ALA A 546 -14.95 -1.00 -0.80
N ALA A 547 -15.78 -1.02 -1.85
CA ALA A 547 -15.54 -0.37 -3.12
C ALA A 547 -16.74 0.54 -3.47
N PRO A 548 -16.63 1.87 -3.25
CA PRO A 548 -17.73 2.78 -3.54
C PRO A 548 -17.93 2.98 -5.03
N GLU A 549 -19.19 3.15 -5.46
CA GLU A 549 -19.52 3.53 -6.83
C GLU A 549 -19.07 4.97 -7.13
N HIS A 550 -19.26 5.88 -6.17
CA HIS A 550 -18.87 7.28 -6.30
C HIS A 550 -17.96 7.70 -5.14
N LYS A 551 -16.83 8.30 -5.46
CA LYS A 551 -15.96 8.96 -4.49
C LYS A 551 -15.54 10.33 -5.04
N LEU A 552 -15.81 11.39 -4.30
CA LEU A 552 -15.32 12.74 -4.56
C LEU A 552 -14.51 13.24 -3.36
N TYR A 553 -13.36 13.81 -3.62
CA TYR A 553 -12.62 14.59 -2.64
C TYR A 553 -12.30 15.97 -3.21
N THR A 554 -12.58 17.01 -2.43
CA THR A 554 -12.25 18.39 -2.77
C THR A 554 -11.48 19.03 -1.64
N GLU A 555 -10.51 19.85 -1.97
CA GLU A 555 -9.63 20.49 -1.01
C GLU A 555 -9.38 21.95 -1.38
N ALA A 556 -9.38 22.84 -0.39
CA ALA A 556 -8.88 24.20 -0.50
C ALA A 556 -7.78 24.43 0.56
N GLY A 557 -6.64 24.96 0.11
CA GLY A 557 -5.49 25.25 0.94
C GLY A 557 -5.13 26.73 0.91
N PHE A 558 -4.79 27.26 2.08
CA PHE A 558 -4.20 28.58 2.26
C PHE A 558 -2.88 28.45 3.02
N ALA A 559 -1.79 28.98 2.46
CA ALA A 559 -0.49 29.04 3.12
C ALA A 559 0.16 30.40 2.91
N ARG A 560 0.41 31.15 3.99
CA ARG A 560 1.12 32.43 3.93
C ARG A 560 1.88 32.71 5.24
N GLY A 561 3.17 32.88 5.14
CA GLY A 561 4.05 33.12 6.28
C GLY A 561 4.03 31.93 7.23
N ARG A 562 3.52 32.10 8.46
CA ARG A 562 3.44 31.05 9.49
C ARG A 562 2.09 30.31 9.50
N TRP A 563 1.15 30.74 8.67
CA TRP A 563 -0.19 30.18 8.64
C TRP A 563 -0.33 29.19 7.49
N SER A 564 -0.84 28.01 7.82
CA SER A 564 -1.27 27.01 6.86
C SER A 564 -2.64 26.49 7.29
N VAL A 565 -3.62 26.58 6.43
CA VAL A 565 -4.98 26.07 6.68
C VAL A 565 -5.40 25.25 5.47
N THR A 566 -5.87 24.05 5.71
CA THR A 566 -6.42 23.18 4.68
C THR A 566 -7.80 22.71 5.08
N THR A 567 -8.77 22.82 4.19
CA THR A 567 -10.11 22.24 4.38
C THR A 567 -10.39 21.27 3.25
N GLY A 568 -10.94 20.10 3.58
CA GLY A 568 -11.24 19.05 2.63
C GLY A 568 -12.62 18.44 2.89
N VAL A 569 -13.34 18.11 1.81
CA VAL A 569 -14.60 17.40 1.86
C VAL A 569 -14.47 16.12 1.04
N GLN A 570 -14.77 15.00 1.68
CA GLN A 570 -14.88 13.69 1.04
C GLN A 570 -16.35 13.28 0.99
N TYR A 571 -16.86 13.00 -0.20
CA TYR A 571 -18.17 12.40 -0.43
C TYR A 571 -17.98 10.98 -0.97
N VAL A 572 -18.68 10.03 -0.39
CA VAL A 572 -18.72 8.62 -0.79
C VAL A 572 -20.16 8.21 -0.93
N ALA A 573 -20.49 7.55 -2.04
CA ALA A 573 -21.83 7.01 -2.27
C ALA A 573 -21.76 5.65 -2.96
N GLY A 574 -22.78 4.84 -2.73
CA GLY A 574 -22.83 3.48 -3.22
C GLY A 574 -21.72 2.61 -2.64
N LEU A 575 -21.34 2.82 -1.38
CA LEU A 575 -20.35 1.99 -0.70
C LEU A 575 -21.01 0.67 -0.28
N TYR A 576 -20.65 -0.42 -0.94
CA TYR A 576 -21.17 -1.75 -0.58
C TYR A 576 -20.65 -2.19 0.78
N THR A 577 -21.57 -2.41 1.72
CA THR A 577 -21.32 -2.92 3.08
C THR A 577 -21.70 -4.40 3.21
N SER A 578 -22.58 -4.89 2.36
CA SER A 578 -22.84 -6.30 2.14
C SER A 578 -23.13 -6.59 0.68
N VAL A 579 -22.80 -7.78 0.21
CA VAL A 579 -23.01 -8.20 -1.18
C VAL A 579 -23.65 -9.60 -1.22
N LYS A 580 -24.38 -9.87 -2.30
CA LYS A 580 -24.96 -11.19 -2.55
C LYS A 580 -23.85 -12.16 -2.93
N ALA A 581 -23.78 -13.27 -2.20
CA ALA A 581 -22.92 -14.39 -2.57
C ALA A 581 -23.77 -15.46 -3.26
N ASN A 582 -23.58 -15.67 -4.58
CA ASN A 582 -24.28 -16.70 -5.38
C ASN A 582 -25.80 -16.69 -5.19
N GLY A 583 -26.43 -15.52 -5.21
CA GLY A 583 -27.87 -15.36 -5.03
C GLY A 583 -28.38 -15.50 -3.59
N ARG A 584 -27.49 -15.66 -2.62
CA ARG A 584 -27.77 -15.66 -1.18
C ARG A 584 -27.22 -14.39 -0.53
N GLY A 585 -27.83 -13.94 0.55
CA GLY A 585 -27.46 -12.72 1.27
C GLY A 585 -28.19 -11.48 0.77
N THR A 586 -27.85 -10.34 1.36
CA THR A 586 -28.41 -9.02 1.05
C THR A 586 -27.34 -8.16 0.37
N GLU A 587 -27.79 -7.19 -0.41
CA GLU A 587 -26.94 -6.15 -0.97
C GLU A 587 -27.33 -4.83 -0.32
N ASN A 588 -26.40 -4.20 0.38
CA ASN A 588 -26.60 -2.92 1.04
C ASN A 588 -25.48 -1.96 0.70
N THR A 589 -25.83 -0.70 0.56
CA THR A 589 -24.89 0.40 0.33
C THR A 589 -25.06 1.47 1.40
N GLU A 590 -23.99 2.23 1.64
CA GLU A 590 -23.98 3.40 2.51
C GLU A 590 -23.40 4.61 1.79
N ASP A 591 -23.94 5.79 2.10
CA ASP A 591 -23.46 7.07 1.61
C ASP A 591 -23.05 7.93 2.80
N PHE A 592 -21.97 8.71 2.66
CA PHE A 592 -21.54 9.62 3.71
C PHE A 592 -20.72 10.80 3.18
N VAL A 593 -20.64 11.84 4.00
CA VAL A 593 -19.78 13.00 3.79
C VAL A 593 -18.89 13.20 5.01
N LEU A 594 -17.60 13.38 4.78
CA LEU A 594 -16.62 13.77 5.79
C LEU A 594 -16.06 15.15 5.46
N TRP A 595 -16.01 16.02 6.45
CA TRP A 595 -15.37 17.33 6.36
C TRP A 595 -14.21 17.43 7.33
N ASN A 596 -13.07 17.81 6.80
CA ASN A 596 -11.83 17.99 7.57
C ASN A 596 -11.37 19.45 7.47
N LEU A 597 -10.89 19.97 8.59
CA LEU A 597 -10.21 21.25 8.69
C LEU A 597 -8.89 21.03 9.45
N ARG A 598 -7.82 21.49 8.87
CA ARG A 598 -6.47 21.36 9.42
C ARG A 598 -5.77 22.70 9.46
#